data_cb59a6f12af1fd4f5acd229cb176bc1c
#
_entry.id   cb59a6f12af1fd4f5acd229cb176bc1c
#
_cell.length_a   1.000
_cell.length_b   1.000
_cell.length_c   1.000
_cell.angle_alpha   90.00
_cell.angle_beta   90.00
_cell.angle_gamma   90.00
#
_symmetry.space_group_name_H-M   'P 1'
#
loop_
_entity.id
_entity.type
_entity.pdbx_description
1 polymer ?
#
loop_
_entity_poly.entity_id
_entity_poly.type
_entity_poly.pdbx_seq_one_letter_code
_entity_poly.pdbx_strand_id
1 'polypeptide(L)'
;MKRTLKIFLMAICLVAFMAPAHADNDKPIQVKELPAKAQTILSQHFKNQKVALATIEIGLLENNYDVVLNNGTKVEFDKNGNVTEVECKQEAVPTALIPKAINTYLQQTYPEYKVRKFEMKRNEYEVELNNGLEITFNKDFQVIDID
;
A
#
# COMPACT_ATOMS: atom_id res chain seq x y z
N MET A 1 -40.40 59.89 9.49
CA MET A 1 -39.63 58.98 8.66
C MET A 1 -38.78 58.09 9.53
N LYS A 2 -39.21 56.86 9.80
CA LYS A 2 -38.46 55.95 10.64
C LYS A 2 -37.85 54.88 9.72
N ARG A 3 -36.54 54.94 9.47
CA ARG A 3 -35.77 53.94 8.72
C ARG A 3 -35.39 52.83 9.72
N THR A 4 -36.09 51.71 9.64
CA THR A 4 -35.73 50.51 10.39
C THR A 4 -34.61 49.81 9.68
N LEU A 5 -33.42 49.88 10.24
CA LEU A 5 -32.21 49.15 9.83
C LEU A 5 -32.41 47.69 10.24
N LYS A 6 -32.71 46.82 9.26
CA LYS A 6 -32.72 45.37 9.47
C LYS A 6 -31.32 44.85 9.45
N ILE A 7 -30.80 44.60 10.63
CA ILE A 7 -29.53 43.87 10.81
C ILE A 7 -29.77 42.40 10.45
N PHE A 8 -29.29 41.97 9.32
CA PHE A 8 -29.29 40.57 8.91
C PHE A 8 -28.13 39.88 9.64
N LEU A 9 -28.46 39.19 10.71
CA LEU A 9 -27.51 38.35 11.45
C LEU A 9 -27.26 37.08 10.65
N MET A 10 -26.19 37.09 9.85
CA MET A 10 -25.73 35.93 9.08
C MET A 10 -24.99 34.99 10.03
N ALA A 11 -25.74 34.01 10.56
CA ALA A 11 -25.14 32.92 11.36
C ALA A 11 -24.33 32.04 10.42
N ILE A 12 -23.02 32.22 10.41
CA ILE A 12 -22.08 31.32 9.77
C ILE A 12 -22.02 30.04 10.63
N CYS A 13 -22.76 29.01 10.21
CA CYS A 13 -22.60 27.67 10.74
C CYS A 13 -21.22 27.15 10.29
N LEU A 14 -20.25 27.28 11.13
CA LEU A 14 -18.94 26.61 11.00
C LEU A 14 -19.20 25.11 11.24
N VAL A 15 -19.54 24.38 10.18
CA VAL A 15 -19.53 22.93 10.21
C VAL A 15 -18.09 22.49 10.29
N ALA A 16 -17.60 22.29 11.51
CA ALA A 16 -16.34 21.60 11.72
C ALA A 16 -16.50 20.18 11.15
N PHE A 17 -15.95 19.94 9.98
CA PHE A 17 -15.70 18.59 9.47
C PHE A 17 -14.69 17.97 10.44
N MET A 18 -15.19 17.29 11.46
CA MET A 18 -14.39 16.32 12.21
C MET A 18 -14.18 15.14 11.28
N ALA A 19 -13.11 15.19 10.49
CA ALA A 19 -12.56 13.98 9.93
C ALA A 19 -12.31 13.02 11.10
N PRO A 20 -12.74 11.76 11.05
CA PRO A 20 -12.34 10.79 12.05
C PRO A 20 -10.81 10.74 12.03
N ALA A 21 -10.18 11.21 13.08
CA ALA A 21 -8.79 10.94 13.33
C ALA A 21 -8.74 9.43 13.58
N HIS A 22 -8.41 8.66 12.54
CA HIS A 22 -7.89 7.32 12.74
C HIS A 22 -6.61 7.58 13.54
N ALA A 23 -6.60 7.13 14.76
CA ALA A 23 -5.37 7.04 15.51
C ALA A 23 -4.56 5.93 14.81
N ASP A 24 -3.80 6.31 13.78
CA ASP A 24 -2.79 5.45 13.21
C ASP A 24 -1.80 5.19 14.34
N ASN A 25 -1.75 3.93 14.79
CA ASN A 25 -0.76 3.48 15.77
C ASN A 25 0.63 3.35 15.14
N ASP A 26 0.82 4.00 13.99
CA ASP A 26 2.05 3.98 13.22
C ASP A 26 3.11 4.83 13.89
N LYS A 27 4.22 4.20 14.24
CA LYS A 27 5.37 4.89 14.82
C LYS A 27 6.52 4.89 13.81
N PRO A 28 7.09 6.06 13.47
CA PRO A 28 8.31 6.12 12.68
C PRO A 28 9.45 5.34 13.34
N ILE A 29 10.17 4.56 12.54
CA ILE A 29 11.33 3.76 12.97
C ILE A 29 12.50 3.98 12.00
N GLN A 30 13.70 3.54 12.41
CA GLN A 30 14.85 3.52 11.53
C GLN A 30 14.89 2.21 10.73
N VAL A 31 15.51 2.24 9.55
CA VAL A 31 15.63 1.04 8.68
C VAL A 31 16.27 -0.15 9.41
N LYS A 32 17.22 0.10 10.30
CA LYS A 32 17.87 -0.94 11.11
C LYS A 32 16.95 -1.64 12.11
N GLU A 33 15.80 -1.05 12.41
CA GLU A 33 14.78 -1.60 13.32
C GLU A 33 13.78 -2.49 12.59
N LEU A 34 13.79 -2.49 11.25
CA LEU A 34 13.03 -3.45 10.45
C LEU A 34 13.55 -4.88 10.68
N PRO A 35 12.71 -5.91 10.53
CA PRO A 35 13.16 -7.29 10.51
C PRO A 35 14.30 -7.49 9.49
N ALA A 36 15.29 -8.33 9.83
CA ALA A 36 16.46 -8.55 8.97
C ALA A 36 16.09 -9.00 7.56
N LYS A 37 15.02 -9.79 7.41
CA LYS A 37 14.51 -10.23 6.12
C LYS A 37 13.97 -9.06 5.28
N ALA A 38 13.23 -8.13 5.88
CA ALA A 38 12.75 -6.92 5.21
C ALA A 38 13.92 -6.05 4.73
N GLN A 39 14.94 -5.84 5.57
CA GLN A 39 16.16 -5.11 5.18
C GLN A 39 16.86 -5.78 3.98
N THR A 40 16.94 -7.12 3.97
CA THR A 40 17.51 -7.88 2.86
C THR A 40 16.71 -7.69 1.57
N ILE A 41 15.39 -7.78 1.64
CA ILE A 41 14.49 -7.59 0.49
C ILE A 41 14.66 -6.18 -0.10
N LEU A 42 14.65 -5.15 0.75
CA LEU A 42 14.86 -3.77 0.31
C LEU A 42 16.22 -3.60 -0.38
N SER A 43 17.29 -4.14 0.17
CA SER A 43 18.62 -4.03 -0.40
C SER A 43 18.81 -4.83 -1.70
N GLN A 44 18.10 -5.92 -1.90
CA GLN A 44 18.18 -6.76 -3.09
C GLN A 44 17.33 -6.27 -4.25
N HIS A 45 16.09 -5.86 -3.96
CA HIS A 45 15.09 -5.56 -5.00
C HIS A 45 14.90 -4.07 -5.26
N PHE A 46 15.34 -3.20 -4.35
CA PHE A 46 15.16 -1.74 -4.43
C PHE A 46 16.51 -0.98 -4.27
N LYS A 47 17.58 -1.53 -4.81
CA LYS A 47 18.97 -1.03 -4.66
C LYS A 47 19.16 0.45 -4.98
N ASN A 48 18.43 0.94 -5.98
CA ASN A 48 18.56 2.31 -6.49
C ASN A 48 17.66 3.30 -5.77
N GLN A 49 16.87 2.81 -4.81
CA GLN A 49 15.90 3.61 -4.08
C GLN A 49 16.37 3.80 -2.63
N LYS A 50 16.01 4.95 -2.05
CA LYS A 50 16.26 5.23 -0.65
C LYS A 50 14.96 5.16 0.14
N VAL A 51 15.01 4.64 1.35
CA VAL A 51 13.87 4.69 2.27
C VAL A 51 13.63 6.15 2.67
N ALA A 52 12.44 6.66 2.34
CA ALA A 52 11.98 7.98 2.74
C ALA A 52 11.29 7.94 4.10
N LEU A 53 10.55 6.86 4.39
CA LEU A 53 9.86 6.65 5.65
C LEU A 53 9.80 5.15 5.93
N ALA A 54 10.00 4.76 7.18
CA ALA A 54 9.67 3.44 7.69
C ALA A 54 8.86 3.61 8.97
N THR A 55 7.77 2.86 9.10
CA THR A 55 6.89 2.86 10.27
C THR A 55 6.64 1.44 10.76
N ILE A 56 6.29 1.33 12.03
CA ILE A 56 5.76 0.12 12.63
C ILE A 56 4.32 0.40 13.06
N GLU A 57 3.39 -0.40 12.56
CA GLU A 57 2.02 -0.46 13.05
C GLU A 57 1.94 -1.50 14.17
N ILE A 58 1.59 -1.04 15.37
CA ILE A 58 1.46 -1.91 16.54
C ILE A 58 0.01 -2.37 16.64
N GLY A 59 -0.26 -3.57 16.12
CA GLY A 59 -1.57 -4.22 16.21
C GLY A 59 -1.75 -5.01 17.50
N LEU A 60 -2.99 -5.40 17.79
CA LEU A 60 -3.32 -6.22 18.97
C LEU A 60 -2.77 -7.64 18.88
N LEU A 61 -2.62 -8.19 17.68
CA LEU A 61 -2.17 -9.56 17.44
C LEU A 61 -0.80 -9.60 16.80
N GLU A 62 -0.51 -8.69 15.89
CA GLU A 62 0.72 -8.68 15.10
C GLU A 62 1.16 -7.25 14.82
N ASN A 63 2.47 -7.05 14.72
CA ASN A 63 3.05 -5.82 14.23
C ASN A 63 3.31 -5.95 12.73
N ASN A 64 2.99 -4.89 11.98
CA ASN A 64 3.33 -4.76 10.58
C ASN A 64 4.33 -3.63 10.40
N TYR A 65 5.02 -3.63 9.28
CA TYR A 65 6.00 -2.60 8.96
C TYR A 65 5.71 -2.05 7.58
N ASP A 66 5.65 -0.72 7.47
CA ASP A 66 5.43 -0.02 6.22
C ASP A 66 6.69 0.75 5.84
N VAL A 67 7.08 0.63 4.59
CA VAL A 67 8.23 1.33 4.03
C VAL A 67 7.80 2.10 2.79
N VAL A 68 8.10 3.39 2.76
CA VAL A 68 7.92 4.25 1.59
C VAL A 68 9.30 4.62 1.06
N LEU A 69 9.52 4.36 -0.23
CA LEU A 69 10.75 4.71 -0.92
C LEU A 69 10.64 6.10 -1.57
N ASN A 70 11.76 6.69 -1.91
CA ASN A 70 11.85 8.04 -2.48
C ASN A 70 11.16 8.20 -3.86
N ASN A 71 10.91 7.11 -4.59
CA ASN A 71 10.14 7.09 -5.83
C ASN A 71 8.63 6.88 -5.62
N GLY A 72 8.17 6.85 -4.35
CA GLY A 72 6.78 6.62 -3.97
C GLY A 72 6.35 5.15 -3.94
N THR A 73 7.28 4.21 -4.14
CA THR A 73 7.01 2.78 -3.93
C THR A 73 6.72 2.52 -2.45
N LYS A 74 5.66 1.78 -2.17
CA LYS A 74 5.33 1.29 -0.84
C LYS A 74 5.60 -0.20 -0.75
N VAL A 75 6.15 -0.64 0.37
CA VAL A 75 6.36 -2.05 0.68
C VAL A 75 5.89 -2.31 2.10
N GLU A 76 4.97 -3.24 2.27
CA GLU A 76 4.50 -3.67 3.57
C GLU A 76 5.08 -5.05 3.91
N PHE A 77 5.40 -5.22 5.18
CA PHE A 77 5.97 -6.45 5.72
C PHE A 77 5.22 -6.89 6.97
N ASP A 78 5.08 -8.20 7.12
CA ASP A 78 4.64 -8.81 8.37
C ASP A 78 5.72 -8.72 9.47
N LYS A 79 5.38 -9.17 10.68
CA LYS A 79 6.30 -9.21 11.84
C LYS A 79 7.60 -9.98 11.60
N ASN A 80 7.63 -10.89 10.62
CA ASN A 80 8.80 -11.70 10.26
C ASN A 80 9.61 -11.09 9.11
N GLY A 81 9.15 -9.97 8.55
CA GLY A 81 9.75 -9.33 7.39
C GLY A 81 9.41 -9.99 6.05
N ASN A 82 8.32 -10.77 5.98
CA ASN A 82 7.79 -11.22 4.70
C ASN A 82 7.00 -10.08 4.06
N VAL A 83 7.14 -9.93 2.75
CA VAL A 83 6.34 -8.96 1.99
C VAL A 83 4.89 -9.37 2.02
N THR A 84 4.01 -8.45 2.40
CA THR A 84 2.55 -8.59 2.33
C THR A 84 1.96 -7.75 1.21
N GLU A 85 2.54 -6.57 0.93
CA GLU A 85 2.12 -5.72 -0.18
C GLU A 85 3.32 -5.02 -0.81
N VAL A 86 3.28 -4.83 -2.13
CA VAL A 86 4.16 -3.92 -2.87
C VAL A 86 3.32 -3.11 -3.84
N GLU A 87 3.41 -1.78 -3.75
CA GLU A 87 2.78 -0.86 -4.70
C GLU A 87 3.86 0.04 -5.33
N CYS A 88 4.01 -0.02 -6.65
CA CYS A 88 4.97 0.78 -7.42
C CYS A 88 4.23 1.83 -8.26
N LYS A 89 4.53 3.12 -8.05
CA LYS A 89 3.88 4.20 -8.82
C LYS A 89 4.51 4.42 -10.20
N GLN A 90 5.80 4.20 -10.33
CA GLN A 90 6.57 4.52 -11.53
C GLN A 90 7.13 3.27 -12.22
N GLU A 91 7.50 2.26 -11.45
CA GLU A 91 8.14 1.04 -11.92
C GLU A 91 7.19 -0.16 -11.79
N ALA A 92 7.60 -1.32 -12.26
CA ALA A 92 6.90 -2.57 -12.02
C ALA A 92 7.33 -3.18 -10.68
N VAL A 93 6.41 -3.91 -10.05
CA VAL A 93 6.74 -4.76 -8.90
C VAL A 93 7.80 -5.78 -9.35
N PRO A 94 8.91 -5.94 -8.59
CA PRO A 94 9.92 -6.94 -8.91
C PRO A 94 9.31 -8.34 -8.98
N THR A 95 9.51 -9.03 -10.10
CA THR A 95 8.91 -10.36 -10.33
C THR A 95 9.34 -11.40 -9.30
N ALA A 96 10.52 -11.22 -8.69
CA ALA A 96 11.00 -12.10 -7.61
C ALA A 96 10.16 -12.03 -6.32
N LEU A 97 9.37 -10.97 -6.14
CA LEU A 97 8.46 -10.81 -5.00
C LEU A 97 7.07 -11.41 -5.25
N ILE A 98 6.77 -11.82 -6.49
CA ILE A 98 5.49 -12.39 -6.89
C ILE A 98 5.66 -13.91 -7.06
N PRO A 99 4.74 -14.75 -6.59
CA PRO A 99 4.79 -16.19 -6.79
C PRO A 99 4.98 -16.56 -8.26
N LYS A 100 5.85 -17.54 -8.53
CA LYS A 100 6.21 -17.94 -9.91
C LYS A 100 4.98 -18.32 -10.74
N ALA A 101 4.01 -19.01 -10.15
CA ALA A 101 2.80 -19.43 -10.84
C ALA A 101 1.97 -18.22 -11.32
N ILE A 102 1.85 -17.20 -10.49
CA ILE A 102 1.16 -15.93 -10.84
C ILE A 102 1.94 -15.22 -11.97
N ASN A 103 3.26 -15.09 -11.85
CA ASN A 103 4.08 -14.48 -12.90
C ASN A 103 3.92 -15.22 -14.25
N THR A 104 3.91 -16.55 -14.22
CA THR A 104 3.73 -17.38 -15.44
C THR A 104 2.37 -17.09 -16.07
N TYR A 105 1.30 -17.06 -15.28
CA TYR A 105 -0.04 -16.76 -15.77
C TYR A 105 -0.10 -15.35 -16.41
N LEU A 106 0.46 -14.33 -15.72
CA LEU A 106 0.46 -12.96 -16.22
C LEU A 106 1.25 -12.81 -17.52
N GLN A 107 2.41 -13.45 -17.63
CA GLN A 107 3.21 -13.44 -18.86
C GLN A 107 2.53 -14.10 -20.04
N GLN A 108 1.72 -15.14 -19.81
CA GLN A 108 0.98 -15.84 -20.86
C GLN A 108 -0.30 -15.09 -21.27
N THR A 109 -1.00 -14.48 -20.32
CA THR A 109 -2.33 -13.90 -20.54
C THR A 109 -2.27 -12.39 -20.79
N TYR A 110 -1.36 -11.70 -20.14
CA TYR A 110 -1.22 -10.24 -20.17
C TYR A 110 0.23 -9.77 -20.41
N PRO A 111 0.91 -10.25 -21.47
CA PRO A 111 2.35 -10.05 -21.68
C PRO A 111 2.77 -8.57 -21.84
N GLU A 112 1.83 -7.71 -22.26
CA GLU A 112 2.10 -6.28 -22.52
C GLU A 112 1.98 -5.40 -21.26
N TYR A 113 1.41 -5.95 -20.17
CA TYR A 113 1.15 -5.19 -18.97
C TYR A 113 2.16 -5.49 -17.86
N LYS A 114 2.36 -4.51 -16.99
CA LYS A 114 3.26 -4.60 -15.85
C LYS A 114 2.46 -4.62 -14.55
N VAL A 115 2.91 -5.37 -13.58
CA VAL A 115 2.32 -5.39 -12.23
C VAL A 115 2.68 -4.08 -11.53
N ARG A 116 1.67 -3.35 -11.12
CA ARG A 116 1.75 -2.12 -10.34
C ARG A 116 1.62 -2.38 -8.85
N LYS A 117 0.75 -3.30 -8.47
CA LYS A 117 0.52 -3.71 -7.11
C LYS A 117 0.46 -5.23 -7.01
N PHE A 118 1.02 -5.75 -5.95
CA PHE A 118 0.90 -7.14 -5.52
C PHE A 118 0.58 -7.14 -4.03
N GLU A 119 -0.45 -7.85 -3.64
CA GLU A 119 -0.86 -8.01 -2.25
C GLU A 119 -1.08 -9.49 -1.92
N MET A 120 -0.55 -9.91 -0.78
CA MET A 120 -0.75 -11.24 -0.23
C MET A 120 -1.70 -11.15 0.96
N LYS A 121 -2.97 -11.46 0.73
CA LYS A 121 -3.99 -11.56 1.78
C LYS A 121 -3.97 -12.94 2.44
N ARG A 122 -4.74 -13.11 3.50
CA ARG A 122 -4.78 -14.37 4.27
C ARG A 122 -5.13 -15.59 3.39
N ASN A 123 -6.12 -15.46 2.50
CA ASN A 123 -6.65 -16.57 1.72
C ASN A 123 -6.48 -16.39 0.20
N GLU A 124 -5.91 -15.29 -0.26
CA GLU A 124 -5.81 -14.93 -1.67
C GLU A 124 -4.59 -14.07 -1.96
N TYR A 125 -4.31 -13.89 -3.24
CA TYR A 125 -3.36 -12.92 -3.77
C TYR A 125 -4.08 -11.99 -4.72
N GLU A 126 -3.72 -10.72 -4.69
CA GLU A 126 -4.27 -9.70 -5.57
C GLU A 126 -3.15 -9.04 -6.37
N VAL A 127 -3.39 -8.84 -7.63
CA VAL A 127 -2.46 -8.21 -8.57
C VAL A 127 -3.19 -7.11 -9.32
N GLU A 128 -2.67 -5.89 -9.28
CA GLU A 128 -3.11 -4.79 -10.13
C GLU A 128 -2.10 -4.56 -11.25
N LEU A 129 -2.57 -4.49 -12.48
CA LEU A 129 -1.78 -4.17 -13.65
C LEU A 129 -1.78 -2.67 -13.94
N ASN A 130 -0.82 -2.21 -14.73
CA ASN A 130 -0.66 -0.79 -15.06
C ASN A 130 -1.78 -0.21 -15.96
N ASN A 131 -2.71 -1.02 -16.46
CA ASN A 131 -3.94 -0.61 -17.12
C ASN A 131 -5.14 -0.52 -16.18
N GLY A 132 -4.96 -0.80 -14.89
CA GLY A 132 -6.01 -0.78 -13.87
C GLY A 132 -6.78 -2.09 -13.73
N LEU A 133 -6.39 -3.15 -14.46
CA LEU A 133 -7.00 -4.47 -14.29
C LEU A 133 -6.54 -5.09 -12.99
N GLU A 134 -7.47 -5.53 -12.17
CA GLU A 134 -7.23 -6.23 -10.91
C GLU A 134 -7.57 -7.71 -11.05
N ILE A 135 -6.67 -8.58 -10.62
CA ILE A 135 -6.81 -10.03 -10.75
C ILE A 135 -6.57 -10.66 -9.38
N THR A 136 -7.58 -11.38 -8.91
CA THR A 136 -7.51 -12.12 -7.64
C THR A 136 -7.27 -13.61 -7.88
N PHE A 137 -6.32 -14.17 -7.13
CA PHE A 137 -5.96 -15.58 -7.17
C PHE A 137 -6.21 -16.21 -5.79
N ASN A 138 -6.69 -17.46 -5.78
CA ASN A 138 -6.73 -18.26 -4.55
C ASN A 138 -5.31 -18.75 -4.15
N LYS A 139 -5.20 -19.47 -3.02
CA LYS A 139 -3.91 -20.01 -2.55
C LYS A 139 -3.30 -21.10 -3.44
N ASP A 140 -4.08 -21.67 -4.33
CA ASP A 140 -3.62 -22.62 -5.36
C ASP A 140 -3.23 -21.90 -6.66
N PHE A 141 -3.14 -20.55 -6.64
CA PHE A 141 -2.80 -19.67 -7.76
C PHE A 141 -3.79 -19.73 -8.94
N GLN A 142 -5.03 -20.12 -8.69
CA GLN A 142 -6.11 -20.09 -9.66
C GLN A 142 -6.81 -18.75 -9.62
N VAL A 143 -7.11 -18.17 -10.78
CA VAL A 143 -7.89 -16.93 -10.87
C VAL A 143 -9.30 -17.17 -10.36
N ILE A 144 -9.75 -16.31 -9.44
CA ILE A 144 -11.11 -16.37 -8.86
C ILE A 144 -11.92 -15.12 -9.13
N ASP A 145 -11.27 -14.00 -9.49
CA ASP A 145 -11.93 -12.75 -9.86
C ASP A 145 -11.08 -11.90 -10.78
N ILE A 146 -11.72 -11.09 -11.64
CA ILE A 146 -11.09 -10.12 -12.54
C ILE A 146 -12.01 -8.89 -12.64
N ASP A 147 -11.49 -7.70 -12.25
CA ASP A 147 -12.18 -6.41 -12.27
C ASP A 147 -11.49 -5.38 -13.16
#